data_55e160f741e19493356f5be2025a19eb
#
_entry.id   55e160f741e19493356f5be2025a19eb
#
_cell.length_a   1.000
_cell.length_b   1.000
_cell.length_c   1.000
_cell.angle_alpha   90.00
_cell.angle_beta   90.00
_cell.angle_gamma   90.00
#
_symmetry.space_group_name_H-M   'P 1'
#
loop_
_entity.id
_entity.type
_entity.pdbx_description
1 polymer ?
#
loop_
_entity_poly.entity_id
_entity_poly.type
_entity_poly.pdbx_seq_one_letter_code
_entity_poly.pdbx_strand_id
1 'polypeptide(L)'
;MANKNKFYAFALLTLSPLSMAQDWNGTVLGFEAPPAPVLGEMLGVRKILNDNGFTYNLGYLNEIGWNGGGGYNHDSHVAYIVQFALTFNQDLARWTGIPDARIEGNIVNRNHNDDLTTRRVQDPRVNFNDLTQESWGGQSITRLGWLTFARSFDDRRLTWRIGMMNKVQTFDQIIPCDFQLLSQCGGKSANSLTWNNWNVHTWGTTLEYKFTPTLTLKGGVMEQNPQASSRSHAWSWSTKGSKGVLLPVEIEARPLIKGLPGAYNLGVVFTNAPQTDLYRGKSGGAGATDPAGFAQHNRTWFMYAGLNQQLTQHQDDPNRGLSTSFSMSLADQRTNYMHQVYAASLRYRGLFDARPEDWIGFGVTWIDMSSQYARNQRYLNSLSGVSGYNDPAWHPVPGHSLNGEFYYRFRPVPWLELQPGIQYWHHPGGVSRTQDAWVTELKTVVTF
;
A
#
# COMPACT_ATOMS: atom_id res chain seq x y z
N MET A 1 0.29 -29.36 -64.03
CA MET A 1 -0.07 -28.04 -63.44
C MET A 1 -0.61 -28.34 -62.04
N ALA A 2 0.24 -28.23 -61.02
CA ALA A 2 -0.11 -28.56 -59.64
C ALA A 2 -0.19 -27.25 -58.83
N ASN A 3 -1.39 -26.97 -58.36
CA ASN A 3 -1.66 -25.79 -57.57
C ASN A 3 -1.33 -26.08 -56.07
N LYS A 4 -0.33 -25.39 -55.54
CA LYS A 4 0.05 -25.49 -54.14
C LYS A 4 -0.68 -24.43 -53.33
N ASN A 5 -1.73 -24.83 -52.66
CA ASN A 5 -2.37 -24.02 -51.62
C ASN A 5 -1.49 -24.00 -50.38
N LYS A 6 -0.90 -22.85 -50.08
CA LYS A 6 -0.23 -22.57 -48.81
C LYS A 6 -1.29 -22.20 -47.77
N PHE A 7 -1.55 -23.10 -46.84
CA PHE A 7 -2.25 -22.78 -45.60
C PHE A 7 -1.31 -21.97 -44.70
N TYR A 8 -1.63 -20.70 -44.50
CA TYR A 8 -1.07 -19.91 -43.41
C TYR A 8 -1.79 -20.30 -42.12
N ALA A 9 -1.15 -21.07 -41.26
CA ALA A 9 -1.59 -21.25 -39.90
C ALA A 9 -1.35 -19.92 -39.13
N PHE A 10 -2.43 -19.22 -38.87
CA PHE A 10 -2.45 -18.14 -37.88
C PHE A 10 -2.28 -18.80 -36.52
N ALA A 11 -1.06 -18.77 -35.96
CA ALA A 11 -0.85 -19.04 -34.55
C ALA A 11 -1.52 -17.89 -33.78
N LEU A 12 -2.68 -18.13 -33.23
CA LEU A 12 -3.26 -17.32 -32.17
C LEU A 12 -2.32 -17.46 -30.95
N LEU A 13 -1.37 -16.55 -30.87
CA LEU A 13 -0.70 -16.25 -29.61
C LEU A 13 -1.78 -15.75 -28.67
N THR A 14 -2.27 -16.62 -27.80
CA THR A 14 -2.99 -16.21 -26.60
C THR A 14 -2.02 -15.44 -25.72
N LEU A 15 -1.92 -14.14 -25.96
CA LEU A 15 -1.32 -13.20 -25.03
C LEU A 15 -2.17 -13.28 -23.75
N SER A 16 -1.69 -14.05 -22.77
CA SER A 16 -2.19 -13.92 -21.40
C SER A 16 -2.04 -12.44 -21.06
N PRO A 17 -3.11 -11.72 -20.72
CA PRO A 17 -2.95 -10.35 -20.27
C PRO A 17 -2.07 -10.40 -19.03
N LEU A 18 -0.84 -9.87 -19.13
CA LEU A 18 -0.02 -9.58 -17.98
C LEU A 18 -0.86 -8.72 -17.05
N SER A 19 -1.42 -9.32 -16.01
CA SER A 19 -2.17 -8.61 -15.00
C SER A 19 -1.15 -7.80 -14.20
N MET A 20 -0.94 -6.56 -14.61
CA MET A 20 -0.21 -5.56 -13.84
C MET A 20 -1.01 -5.10 -12.61
N ALA A 21 -2.18 -5.69 -12.38
CA ALA A 21 -2.88 -5.58 -11.12
C ALA A 21 -2.14 -6.42 -10.10
N GLN A 22 -1.92 -5.85 -8.96
CA GLN A 22 -1.59 -6.60 -7.77
C GLN A 22 -2.70 -7.63 -7.53
N ASP A 23 -2.56 -8.80 -8.17
CA ASP A 23 -3.39 -9.95 -7.81
C ASP A 23 -2.86 -10.46 -6.47
N TRP A 24 -3.61 -10.16 -5.41
CA TRP A 24 -3.29 -10.61 -4.07
C TRP A 24 -3.19 -12.13 -3.95
N ASN A 25 -3.72 -12.87 -4.93
CA ASN A 25 -3.58 -14.32 -5.01
C ASN A 25 -2.18 -14.78 -5.47
N GLY A 26 -1.49 -13.93 -6.23
CA GLY A 26 -0.11 -14.17 -6.70
C GLY A 26 0.96 -13.42 -5.93
N THR A 27 0.60 -12.73 -4.82
CA THR A 27 1.55 -11.90 -4.07
C THR A 27 1.63 -12.32 -2.62
N VAL A 28 2.82 -12.17 -2.03
CA VAL A 28 3.02 -12.16 -0.60
C VAL A 28 2.92 -10.70 -0.17
N LEU A 29 1.77 -10.32 0.43
CA LEU A 29 1.57 -8.99 1.01
C LEU A 29 1.65 -7.82 0.02
N GLY A 30 1.26 -8.07 -1.23
CA GLY A 30 1.38 -7.09 -2.29
C GLY A 30 2.74 -7.07 -2.97
N PHE A 31 3.69 -7.88 -2.53
CA PHE A 31 4.95 -8.13 -3.23
C PHE A 31 4.78 -9.31 -4.18
N GLU A 32 5.44 -9.27 -5.32
CA GLU A 32 5.45 -10.41 -6.24
C GLU A 32 5.95 -11.65 -5.49
N ALA A 33 5.12 -12.69 -5.43
CA ALA A 33 5.49 -13.93 -4.74
C ALA A 33 6.58 -14.66 -5.52
N PRO A 34 7.58 -15.26 -4.84
CA PRO A 34 8.46 -16.21 -5.46
C PRO A 34 7.68 -17.31 -6.21
N PRO A 35 8.14 -17.75 -7.40
CA PRO A 35 7.33 -18.56 -8.32
C PRO A 35 7.07 -20.00 -7.84
N ALA A 36 7.88 -20.51 -6.93
CA ALA A 36 7.73 -21.86 -6.40
C ALA A 36 7.68 -21.84 -4.87
N PRO A 37 6.73 -22.55 -4.25
CA PRO A 37 6.70 -22.65 -2.79
C PRO A 37 7.78 -23.59 -2.26
N VAL A 38 8.32 -23.30 -1.06
CA VAL A 38 9.30 -24.17 -0.35
C VAL A 38 8.76 -25.58 -0.17
N LEU A 39 7.48 -25.70 0.17
CA LEU A 39 6.83 -26.98 0.45
C LEU A 39 6.31 -27.70 -0.81
N GLY A 40 6.50 -27.10 -2.00
CA GLY A 40 6.04 -27.66 -3.28
C GLY A 40 4.55 -28.02 -3.24
N GLU A 41 4.21 -29.19 -3.75
CA GLU A 41 2.84 -29.73 -3.78
C GLU A 41 2.38 -30.34 -2.44
N MET A 42 3.18 -30.29 -1.37
CA MET A 42 2.86 -30.86 -0.05
C MET A 42 2.31 -32.29 -0.14
N LEU A 43 3.03 -33.17 -0.83
CA LEU A 43 2.60 -34.56 -1.08
C LEU A 43 1.24 -34.66 -1.82
N GLY A 44 0.92 -33.68 -2.66
CA GLY A 44 -0.34 -33.61 -3.42
C GLY A 44 -1.50 -32.93 -2.71
N VAL A 45 -1.34 -32.46 -1.46
CA VAL A 45 -2.40 -31.76 -0.71
C VAL A 45 -2.80 -30.46 -1.43
N ARG A 46 -1.83 -29.69 -1.95
CA ARG A 46 -2.12 -28.47 -2.70
C ARG A 46 -3.02 -28.73 -3.90
N LYS A 47 -2.69 -29.81 -4.65
CA LYS A 47 -3.53 -30.23 -5.79
C LYS A 47 -4.94 -30.61 -5.36
N ILE A 48 -5.09 -31.38 -4.28
CA ILE A 48 -6.43 -31.79 -3.76
C ILE A 48 -7.24 -30.57 -3.37
N LEU A 49 -6.64 -29.59 -2.70
CA LEU A 49 -7.31 -28.35 -2.33
C LEU A 49 -7.75 -27.55 -3.58
N ASN A 50 -6.84 -27.37 -4.55
CA ASN A 50 -7.16 -26.67 -5.79
C ASN A 50 -8.28 -27.36 -6.59
N ASP A 51 -8.25 -28.68 -6.67
CA ASP A 51 -9.29 -29.48 -7.32
C ASP A 51 -10.66 -29.32 -6.65
N ASN A 52 -10.68 -28.96 -5.36
CA ASN A 52 -11.89 -28.63 -4.60
C ASN A 52 -12.21 -27.12 -4.56
N GLY A 53 -11.53 -26.30 -5.35
CA GLY A 53 -11.78 -24.88 -5.47
C GLY A 53 -11.19 -24.03 -4.35
N PHE A 54 -10.35 -24.61 -3.47
CA PHE A 54 -9.62 -23.88 -2.44
C PHE A 54 -8.20 -23.60 -2.91
N THR A 55 -7.89 -22.33 -3.09
CA THR A 55 -6.53 -21.85 -3.42
C THR A 55 -5.99 -21.03 -2.27
N TYR A 56 -4.70 -21.14 -2.00
CA TYR A 56 -4.06 -20.37 -0.95
C TYR A 56 -2.63 -19.97 -1.30
N ASN A 57 -2.19 -18.89 -0.67
CA ASN A 57 -0.79 -18.46 -0.63
C ASN A 57 -0.41 -18.23 0.84
N LEU A 58 0.65 -18.88 1.29
CA LEU A 58 1.25 -18.63 2.60
C LEU A 58 2.64 -18.04 2.35
N GLY A 59 2.83 -16.82 2.80
CA GLY A 59 4.06 -16.09 2.60
C GLY A 59 4.67 -15.58 3.90
N TYR A 60 5.99 -15.48 3.87
CA TYR A 60 6.81 -14.81 4.88
C TYR A 60 7.45 -13.58 4.25
N LEU A 61 7.41 -12.48 4.96
CA LEU A 61 8.13 -11.25 4.63
C LEU A 61 8.93 -10.81 5.85
N ASN A 62 10.19 -10.47 5.63
CA ASN A 62 11.00 -9.76 6.60
C ASN A 62 11.58 -8.51 5.94
N GLU A 63 11.48 -7.38 6.64
CA GLU A 63 12.14 -6.13 6.29
C GLU A 63 13.04 -5.71 7.44
N ILE A 64 14.29 -5.48 7.14
CA ILE A 64 15.32 -5.03 8.08
C ILE A 64 15.78 -3.65 7.61
N GLY A 65 15.88 -2.70 8.54
CA GLY A 65 16.49 -1.40 8.33
C GLY A 65 17.58 -1.15 9.37
N TRP A 66 18.71 -0.67 8.91
CA TRP A 66 19.80 -0.27 9.77
C TRP A 66 20.12 1.23 9.57
N ASN A 67 19.90 2.01 10.63
CA ASN A 67 20.33 3.39 10.68
C ASN A 67 21.77 3.43 11.22
N GLY A 68 22.72 3.71 10.34
CA GLY A 68 24.14 3.87 10.69
C GLY A 68 24.51 5.25 11.25
N GLY A 69 23.55 6.19 11.23
CA GLY A 69 23.74 7.57 11.72
C GLY A 69 22.82 8.55 11.01
N GLY A 70 22.71 9.76 11.56
CA GLY A 70 21.77 10.77 11.12
C GLY A 70 20.36 10.58 11.71
N GLY A 71 19.40 11.40 11.27
CA GLY A 71 18.08 11.43 11.86
C GLY A 71 18.03 12.16 13.22
N TYR A 72 16.95 11.93 13.95
CA TYR A 72 16.75 12.52 15.28
C TYR A 72 17.63 11.86 16.35
N ASN A 73 17.65 10.52 16.37
CA ASN A 73 18.54 9.74 17.25
C ASN A 73 19.73 9.23 16.42
N HIS A 74 20.92 9.70 16.78
CA HIS A 74 22.15 9.38 16.06
C HIS A 74 22.77 8.03 16.43
N ASP A 75 22.19 7.31 17.40
CA ASP A 75 22.65 5.99 17.76
C ASP A 75 22.35 4.99 16.64
N SER A 76 23.37 4.22 16.24
CA SER A 76 23.21 3.14 15.28
C SER A 76 22.21 2.10 15.80
N HIS A 77 21.22 1.76 14.98
CA HIS A 77 20.16 0.83 15.36
C HIS A 77 19.68 -0.02 14.18
N VAL A 78 19.35 -1.27 14.49
CA VAL A 78 18.69 -2.18 13.56
C VAL A 78 17.26 -2.38 13.98
N ALA A 79 16.32 -2.08 13.10
CA ALA A 79 14.92 -2.42 13.25
C ALA A 79 14.51 -3.51 12.24
N TYR A 80 13.56 -4.33 12.62
CA TYR A 80 12.98 -5.32 11.73
C TYR A 80 11.48 -5.43 11.90
N ILE A 81 10.82 -5.81 10.82
CA ILE A 81 9.45 -6.32 10.83
C ILE A 81 9.41 -7.68 10.17
N VAL A 82 8.72 -8.62 10.82
CA VAL A 82 8.48 -9.98 10.33
C VAL A 82 6.99 -10.17 10.15
N GLN A 83 6.59 -10.81 9.06
CA GLN A 83 5.20 -11.02 8.77
C GLN A 83 4.97 -12.37 8.08
N PHE A 84 4.03 -13.16 8.62
CA PHE A 84 3.42 -14.28 7.93
C PHE A 84 2.03 -13.90 7.49
N ALA A 85 1.66 -14.25 6.26
CA ALA A 85 0.31 -14.03 5.77
C ALA A 85 -0.20 -15.26 5.02
N LEU A 86 -1.39 -15.70 5.41
CA LEU A 86 -2.18 -16.66 4.69
C LEU A 86 -3.29 -15.91 3.95
N THR A 87 -3.25 -15.96 2.62
CA THR A 87 -4.34 -15.49 1.75
C THR A 87 -4.99 -16.71 1.10
N PHE A 88 -6.31 -16.77 1.09
CA PHE A 88 -7.02 -17.88 0.49
C PHE A 88 -8.29 -17.45 -0.25
N ASN A 89 -8.67 -18.27 -1.22
CA ASN A 89 -9.95 -18.18 -1.92
C ASN A 89 -10.61 -19.55 -1.95
N GLN A 90 -11.92 -19.58 -1.70
CA GLN A 90 -12.76 -20.74 -1.88
C GLN A 90 -13.81 -20.45 -2.95
N ASP A 91 -13.73 -21.13 -4.07
CA ASP A 91 -14.80 -21.15 -5.08
C ASP A 91 -16.03 -21.86 -4.51
N LEU A 92 -17.17 -21.18 -4.56
CA LEU A 92 -18.43 -21.67 -4.02
C LEU A 92 -19.27 -22.43 -5.06
N ALA A 93 -18.96 -22.33 -6.35
CA ALA A 93 -19.75 -22.99 -7.39
C ALA A 93 -19.88 -24.50 -7.16
N ARG A 94 -18.78 -25.14 -6.72
CA ARG A 94 -18.76 -26.59 -6.44
C ARG A 94 -19.55 -27.01 -5.20
N TRP A 95 -19.64 -26.12 -4.19
CA TRP A 95 -20.26 -26.46 -2.90
C TRP A 95 -21.73 -26.06 -2.84
N THR A 96 -22.06 -24.93 -3.46
CA THR A 96 -23.38 -24.31 -3.34
C THR A 96 -24.14 -24.24 -4.67
N GLY A 97 -23.47 -24.55 -5.77
CA GLY A 97 -24.03 -24.37 -7.12
C GLY A 97 -24.15 -22.89 -7.56
N ILE A 98 -23.67 -21.94 -6.76
CA ILE A 98 -23.70 -20.50 -7.08
C ILE A 98 -22.50 -20.16 -7.98
N PRO A 99 -22.71 -19.88 -9.26
CA PRO A 99 -21.62 -19.62 -10.19
C PRO A 99 -20.93 -18.28 -9.86
N ASP A 100 -19.62 -18.21 -10.16
CA ASP A 100 -18.78 -17.01 -10.01
C ASP A 100 -18.82 -16.37 -8.61
N ALA A 101 -19.12 -17.19 -7.58
CA ALA A 101 -19.13 -16.79 -6.18
C ALA A 101 -17.95 -17.40 -5.43
N ARG A 102 -17.34 -16.63 -4.52
CA ARG A 102 -16.20 -17.08 -3.72
C ARG A 102 -16.15 -16.42 -2.35
N ILE A 103 -15.50 -17.09 -1.41
CA ILE A 103 -15.05 -16.51 -0.15
C ILE A 103 -13.57 -16.17 -0.31
N GLU A 104 -13.19 -14.96 0.04
CA GLU A 104 -11.81 -14.48 0.05
C GLU A 104 -11.40 -14.21 1.50
N GLY A 105 -10.24 -14.71 1.93
CA GLY A 105 -9.77 -14.49 3.29
C GLY A 105 -8.28 -14.18 3.36
N ASN A 106 -7.89 -13.45 4.40
CA ASN A 106 -6.50 -13.16 4.72
C ASN A 106 -6.30 -13.11 6.22
N ILE A 107 -5.32 -13.85 6.71
CA ILE A 107 -4.90 -13.87 8.11
C ILE A 107 -3.43 -13.49 8.14
N VAL A 108 -3.09 -12.57 9.04
CA VAL A 108 -1.73 -12.02 9.14
C VAL A 108 -1.23 -12.14 10.56
N ASN A 109 -0.03 -12.64 10.72
CA ASN A 109 0.75 -12.55 11.94
C ASN A 109 1.92 -11.59 11.71
N ARG A 110 2.10 -10.63 12.60
CA ARG A 110 3.20 -9.67 12.57
C ARG A 110 3.98 -9.64 13.85
N ASN A 111 5.26 -9.33 13.72
CA ASN A 111 6.12 -8.99 14.83
C ASN A 111 7.17 -7.97 14.41
N HIS A 112 7.52 -7.04 15.29
CA HIS A 112 8.59 -6.05 15.08
C HIS A 112 9.29 -5.76 16.40
N ASN A 113 10.53 -5.30 16.35
CA ASN A 113 11.29 -4.98 17.54
C ASN A 113 11.13 -3.51 17.97
N ASP A 114 11.35 -2.58 17.05
CA ASP A 114 11.32 -1.13 17.32
C ASP A 114 10.95 -0.38 16.06
N ASP A 115 10.53 0.88 16.22
CA ASP A 115 10.18 1.76 15.13
C ASP A 115 11.41 2.59 14.73
N LEU A 116 12.14 2.15 13.70
CA LEU A 116 13.32 2.87 13.22
C LEU A 116 12.96 4.29 12.80
N THR A 117 11.94 4.43 11.98
CA THR A 117 11.65 5.73 11.36
C THR A 117 10.94 6.68 12.30
N THR A 118 9.90 6.23 13.01
CA THR A 118 9.07 7.09 13.87
C THR A 118 9.74 7.51 15.16
N ARG A 119 10.81 6.82 15.59
CA ARG A 119 11.49 7.10 16.87
C ARG A 119 12.93 7.50 16.73
N ARG A 120 13.55 7.22 15.58
CA ARG A 120 15.00 7.40 15.39
C ARG A 120 15.34 8.26 14.19
N VAL A 121 14.76 7.97 13.02
CA VAL A 121 15.02 8.76 11.81
C VAL A 121 14.26 10.07 11.89
N GLN A 122 12.94 10.05 12.08
CA GLN A 122 12.17 11.27 12.31
C GLN A 122 12.13 11.65 13.80
N ASP A 123 11.80 12.91 14.08
CA ASP A 123 11.59 13.40 15.44
C ASP A 123 10.36 12.73 16.06
N PRO A 124 10.48 11.98 17.18
CA PRO A 124 9.37 11.27 17.80
C PRO A 124 8.28 12.16 18.38
N ARG A 125 8.53 13.48 18.52
CA ARG A 125 7.52 14.46 18.92
C ARG A 125 6.54 14.83 17.78
N VAL A 126 6.86 14.40 16.54
CA VAL A 126 5.91 14.47 15.41
C VAL A 126 4.82 13.42 15.60
N ASN A 127 3.55 13.83 15.58
CA ASN A 127 2.41 12.97 15.88
C ASN A 127 1.87 12.20 14.66
N PHE A 128 2.71 11.89 13.68
CA PHE A 128 2.34 11.11 12.49
C PHE A 128 3.56 10.35 11.99
N ASN A 129 3.30 9.38 11.12
CA ASN A 129 4.33 8.62 10.44
C ASN A 129 4.52 9.13 9.02
N ASP A 130 5.76 9.27 8.61
CA ASP A 130 6.21 9.74 7.31
C ASP A 130 6.24 8.60 6.25
N LEU A 131 5.25 7.72 6.26
CA LEU A 131 5.07 6.62 5.32
C LEU A 131 6.28 5.68 5.22
N THR A 132 6.71 5.20 6.35
CA THR A 132 7.90 4.41 6.51
C THR A 132 7.65 2.90 6.50
N GLN A 133 8.72 2.13 6.36
CA GLN A 133 8.70 0.68 6.22
C GLN A 133 8.12 -0.06 7.43
N GLU A 134 8.44 0.35 8.67
CA GLU A 134 8.07 -0.37 9.88
C GLU A 134 6.74 0.08 10.49
N SER A 135 6.14 1.12 9.94
CA SER A 135 4.88 1.67 10.45
C SER A 135 3.65 1.00 9.83
N TRP A 136 3.66 -0.28 9.81
CA TRP A 136 2.57 -1.07 9.29
C TRP A 136 1.46 -1.14 10.33
N GLY A 137 0.30 -0.60 10.05
CA GLY A 137 -0.84 -0.59 10.95
C GLY A 137 -1.17 -1.96 11.54
N GLY A 138 -1.86 -1.98 12.66
CA GLY A 138 -2.42 -3.18 13.24
C GLY A 138 -1.55 -3.91 14.27
N GLN A 139 -0.43 -3.36 14.68
CA GLN A 139 0.41 -3.85 15.80
C GLN A 139 1.05 -5.24 15.60
N SER A 140 1.93 -5.65 16.53
CA SER A 140 2.50 -7.01 16.62
C SER A 140 1.47 -7.98 17.16
N ILE A 141 0.76 -8.68 16.28
CA ILE A 141 -0.37 -9.54 16.60
C ILE A 141 -0.76 -10.41 15.41
N THR A 142 -1.48 -11.49 15.68
CA THR A 142 -2.23 -12.22 14.65
C THR A 142 -3.62 -11.62 14.52
N ARG A 143 -4.00 -11.28 13.29
CA ARG A 143 -5.29 -10.64 13.01
C ARG A 143 -5.89 -11.07 11.67
N LEU A 144 -7.19 -10.87 11.56
CA LEU A 144 -7.91 -10.95 10.30
C LEU A 144 -7.53 -9.74 9.43
N GLY A 145 -7.01 -9.96 8.22
CA GLY A 145 -6.76 -8.93 7.23
C GLY A 145 -8.02 -8.58 6.44
N TRP A 146 -8.74 -9.60 5.98
CA TRP A 146 -10.09 -9.52 5.41
C TRP A 146 -10.78 -10.89 5.42
N LEU A 147 -12.10 -10.86 5.36
CA LEU A 147 -12.95 -12.01 5.06
C LEU A 147 -14.18 -11.51 4.33
N THR A 148 -14.26 -11.79 3.03
CA THR A 148 -15.28 -11.26 2.15
C THR A 148 -15.96 -12.36 1.33
N PHE A 149 -17.24 -12.18 1.07
CA PHE A 149 -17.94 -12.84 -0.01
C PHE A 149 -17.83 -11.96 -1.26
N ALA A 150 -17.47 -12.57 -2.40
CA ALA A 150 -17.45 -11.90 -3.68
C ALA A 150 -18.23 -12.72 -4.72
N ARG A 151 -18.96 -12.03 -5.60
CA ARG A 151 -19.66 -12.65 -6.72
C ARG A 151 -19.57 -11.77 -7.96
N SER A 152 -19.36 -12.41 -9.11
CA SER A 152 -19.35 -11.73 -10.39
C SER A 152 -20.65 -12.05 -11.18
N PHE A 153 -21.10 -11.08 -11.96
CA PHE A 153 -22.32 -11.10 -12.77
C PHE A 153 -22.00 -10.53 -14.16
N ASP A 154 -22.95 -10.65 -15.09
CA ASP A 154 -22.86 -10.06 -16.43
C ASP A 154 -21.53 -10.46 -17.12
N ASP A 155 -21.32 -11.75 -17.31
CA ASP A 155 -20.09 -12.33 -17.87
C ASP A 155 -18.82 -11.80 -17.18
N ARG A 156 -18.87 -11.65 -15.86
CA ARG A 156 -17.81 -11.12 -14.99
C ARG A 156 -17.46 -9.65 -15.23
N ARG A 157 -18.37 -8.89 -15.83
CA ARG A 157 -18.21 -7.44 -15.96
C ARG A 157 -18.50 -6.71 -14.67
N LEU A 158 -19.47 -7.19 -13.86
CA LEU A 158 -19.80 -6.64 -12.56
C LEU A 158 -19.32 -7.59 -11.46
N THR A 159 -18.46 -7.11 -10.57
CA THR A 159 -18.06 -7.85 -9.36
C THR A 159 -18.56 -7.09 -8.12
N TRP A 160 -19.32 -7.79 -7.29
CA TRP A 160 -19.75 -7.33 -5.98
C TRP A 160 -18.97 -8.05 -4.89
N ARG A 161 -18.51 -7.29 -3.89
CA ARG A 161 -17.82 -7.81 -2.71
C ARG A 161 -18.43 -7.22 -1.45
N ILE A 162 -18.59 -8.02 -0.40
CA ILE A 162 -19.11 -7.59 0.91
C ILE A 162 -18.44 -8.37 2.04
N GLY A 163 -18.21 -7.73 3.18
CA GLY A 163 -17.69 -8.37 4.39
C GLY A 163 -16.70 -7.49 5.13
N MET A 164 -15.80 -8.15 5.87
CA MET A 164 -14.65 -7.52 6.50
C MET A 164 -13.59 -7.26 5.46
N MET A 165 -13.30 -6.00 5.15
CA MET A 165 -12.41 -5.61 4.06
C MET A 165 -11.54 -4.41 4.40
N ASN A 166 -10.59 -4.15 3.56
CA ASN A 166 -9.83 -2.90 3.52
C ASN A 166 -9.68 -2.41 2.08
N LYS A 167 -9.03 -1.27 1.89
CA LYS A 167 -8.96 -0.63 0.56
C LYS A 167 -8.24 -1.47 -0.49
N VAL A 168 -7.21 -2.22 -0.10
CA VAL A 168 -6.34 -2.91 -1.06
C VAL A 168 -6.99 -4.07 -1.80
N GLN A 169 -8.20 -4.50 -1.42
CA GLN A 169 -8.94 -5.51 -2.18
C GLN A 169 -9.59 -4.95 -3.45
N THR A 170 -9.75 -3.63 -3.55
CA THR A 170 -10.50 -3.01 -4.66
C THR A 170 -9.84 -1.76 -5.21
N PHE A 171 -9.31 -0.88 -4.34
CA PHE A 171 -8.88 0.47 -4.72
C PHE A 171 -7.37 0.65 -4.66
N ASP A 172 -6.84 1.55 -5.51
CA ASP A 172 -5.44 2.01 -5.52
C ASP A 172 -4.44 0.85 -5.67
N GLN A 173 -4.65 0.00 -6.68
CA GLN A 173 -3.95 -1.28 -6.87
C GLN A 173 -2.95 -1.30 -8.03
N ILE A 174 -2.76 -0.18 -8.75
CA ILE A 174 -2.02 -0.20 -10.01
C ILE A 174 -0.50 -0.09 -9.86
N ILE A 175 -0.01 0.36 -8.70
CA ILE A 175 1.42 0.54 -8.44
C ILE A 175 1.93 -0.63 -7.62
N PRO A 176 2.96 -1.35 -8.09
CA PRO A 176 3.57 -2.44 -7.33
C PRO A 176 4.15 -1.96 -6.00
N CYS A 177 4.04 -2.78 -4.95
CA CYS A 177 4.60 -2.53 -3.64
C CYS A 177 5.90 -3.31 -3.48
N ASP A 178 6.93 -2.93 -4.18
CA ASP A 178 8.24 -3.60 -4.21
C ASP A 178 9.32 -2.86 -3.41
N PHE A 179 9.18 -1.57 -3.20
CA PHE A 179 10.05 -0.80 -2.29
C PHE A 179 9.75 -1.12 -0.82
N GLN A 180 10.71 -0.91 0.07
CA GLN A 180 10.46 -0.91 1.51
C GLN A 180 9.76 0.38 1.97
N LEU A 181 10.05 1.51 1.35
CA LEU A 181 9.32 2.76 1.59
C LEU A 181 7.84 2.60 1.19
N LEU A 182 6.95 2.64 2.18
CA LEU A 182 5.51 2.50 1.97
C LEU A 182 4.92 3.61 1.10
N SER A 183 5.58 4.76 1.04
CA SER A 183 5.20 5.87 0.16
C SER A 183 5.30 5.54 -1.33
N GLN A 184 6.10 4.52 -1.69
CA GLN A 184 6.27 4.02 -3.05
C GLN A 184 5.28 2.92 -3.42
N CYS A 185 4.45 2.47 -2.48
CA CYS A 185 3.50 1.39 -2.69
C CYS A 185 2.14 1.90 -3.16
N GLY A 186 1.54 1.25 -4.15
CA GLY A 186 0.12 1.36 -4.42
C GLY A 186 -0.72 0.86 -3.24
N GLY A 187 -1.96 1.30 -3.15
CA GLY A 187 -2.83 0.99 -2.02
C GLY A 187 -2.45 1.66 -0.70
N LYS A 188 -1.37 2.42 -0.70
CA LYS A 188 -0.80 3.11 0.45
C LYS A 188 -0.87 4.63 0.32
N SER A 189 -1.48 5.12 -0.77
CA SER A 189 -1.58 6.54 -1.01
C SER A 189 -1.94 7.27 0.27
N ALA A 190 -1.20 8.30 0.50
CA ALA A 190 -1.12 9.08 1.70
C ALA A 190 -2.49 9.39 2.30
N ASN A 191 -2.52 9.50 3.60
CA ASN A 191 -3.68 9.96 4.35
C ASN A 191 -4.65 8.89 4.79
N SER A 192 -4.09 7.83 5.28
CA SER A 192 -4.82 6.76 5.94
C SER A 192 -5.42 7.12 7.30
N LEU A 193 -5.43 8.37 7.73
CA LEU A 193 -6.17 8.77 8.94
C LEU A 193 -7.65 8.42 8.84
N THR A 194 -8.15 8.33 7.61
CA THR A 194 -9.56 8.07 7.35
C THR A 194 -9.81 6.73 6.66
N TRP A 195 -8.83 6.12 6.01
CA TRP A 195 -9.02 4.90 5.24
C TRP A 195 -8.07 3.78 5.69
N ASN A 196 -8.62 2.74 6.30
CA ASN A 196 -7.83 1.62 6.75
C ASN A 196 -7.16 0.90 5.58
N ASN A 197 -5.85 0.78 5.71
CA ASN A 197 -5.03 0.03 4.80
C ASN A 197 -4.92 -1.44 5.25
N TRP A 198 -4.37 -2.28 4.40
CA TRP A 198 -3.99 -3.63 4.77
C TRP A 198 -3.03 -3.57 5.96
N ASN A 199 -3.23 -4.34 6.94
CA ASN A 199 -4.04 -5.50 7.29
C ASN A 199 -5.22 -5.19 8.24
N VAL A 200 -5.68 -3.97 8.28
CA VAL A 200 -6.76 -3.52 9.18
C VAL A 200 -8.08 -3.59 8.43
N HIS A 201 -8.98 -4.43 8.89
CA HIS A 201 -10.30 -4.61 8.29
C HIS A 201 -11.39 -3.78 8.97
N THR A 202 -12.41 -3.46 8.22
CA THR A 202 -13.70 -2.91 8.65
C THR A 202 -14.82 -3.49 7.80
N TRP A 203 -16.07 -3.33 8.19
CA TRP A 203 -17.20 -3.69 7.34
C TRP A 203 -17.23 -2.83 6.08
N GLY A 204 -17.59 -3.44 4.96
CA GLY A 204 -17.74 -2.72 3.72
C GLY A 204 -18.39 -3.53 2.62
N THR A 205 -18.74 -2.82 1.55
CA THR A 205 -19.19 -3.40 0.30
C THR A 205 -18.63 -2.59 -0.86
N THR A 206 -18.24 -3.28 -1.94
CA THR A 206 -17.68 -2.66 -3.14
C THR A 206 -18.32 -3.23 -4.40
N LEU A 207 -18.37 -2.40 -5.43
CA LEU A 207 -18.78 -2.76 -6.79
C LEU A 207 -17.68 -2.36 -7.76
N GLU A 208 -17.35 -3.25 -8.67
CA GLU A 208 -16.41 -3.03 -9.76
C GLU A 208 -17.11 -3.34 -11.07
N TYR A 209 -17.21 -2.37 -11.98
CA TYR A 209 -17.85 -2.56 -13.28
C TYR A 209 -16.88 -2.29 -14.43
N LYS A 210 -16.65 -3.29 -15.26
CA LYS A 210 -15.82 -3.22 -16.47
C LYS A 210 -16.67 -2.74 -17.64
N PHE A 211 -16.52 -1.47 -18.02
CA PHE A 211 -17.17 -0.92 -19.21
C PHE A 211 -16.59 -1.52 -20.49
N THR A 212 -15.26 -1.68 -20.50
CA THR A 212 -14.49 -2.34 -21.56
C THR A 212 -13.46 -3.27 -20.92
N PRO A 213 -12.74 -4.10 -21.69
CA PRO A 213 -11.63 -4.90 -21.16
C PRO A 213 -10.52 -4.07 -20.48
N THR A 214 -10.44 -2.77 -20.80
CA THR A 214 -9.38 -1.87 -20.32
C THR A 214 -9.88 -0.74 -19.44
N LEU A 215 -11.20 -0.59 -19.21
CA LEU A 215 -11.77 0.51 -18.41
C LEU A 215 -12.71 -0.02 -17.35
N THR A 216 -12.41 0.25 -16.10
CA THR A 216 -13.18 -0.18 -14.92
C THR A 216 -13.56 1.01 -14.06
N LEU A 217 -14.80 1.05 -13.60
CA LEU A 217 -15.27 1.95 -12.54
C LEU A 217 -15.46 1.13 -11.26
N LYS A 218 -15.01 1.68 -10.15
CA LYS A 218 -15.13 1.06 -8.84
C LYS A 218 -15.77 2.03 -7.86
N GLY A 219 -16.62 1.52 -7.00
CA GLY A 219 -17.25 2.29 -5.94
C GLY A 219 -17.50 1.44 -4.71
N GLY A 220 -17.69 2.08 -3.55
CA GLY A 220 -17.93 1.33 -2.34
C GLY A 220 -18.45 2.18 -1.18
N VAL A 221 -18.85 1.46 -0.14
CA VAL A 221 -19.20 2.02 1.18
C VAL A 221 -18.41 1.21 2.20
N MET A 222 -17.61 1.87 3.01
CA MET A 222 -16.78 1.22 4.02
C MET A 222 -16.98 1.91 5.37
N GLU A 223 -17.05 1.11 6.43
CA GLU A 223 -17.11 1.63 7.80
C GLU A 223 -15.85 2.42 8.12
N GLN A 224 -16.01 3.57 8.75
CA GLN A 224 -14.89 4.28 9.37
C GLN A 224 -14.91 4.07 10.89
N ASN A 225 -13.96 3.26 11.35
CA ASN A 225 -13.78 2.93 12.75
C ASN A 225 -12.34 3.23 13.18
N PRO A 226 -12.09 4.32 13.91
CA PRO A 226 -10.75 4.67 14.41
C PRO A 226 -10.11 3.60 15.30
N GLN A 227 -10.91 2.70 15.89
CA GLN A 227 -10.42 1.62 16.74
C GLN A 227 -10.05 0.36 15.96
N ALA A 228 -10.32 0.29 14.65
CA ALA A 228 -10.12 -0.91 13.85
C ALA A 228 -8.68 -1.46 13.88
N SER A 229 -7.68 -0.59 14.05
CA SER A 229 -6.28 -0.99 14.18
C SER A 229 -5.90 -1.54 15.57
N SER A 230 -6.74 -1.36 16.60
CA SER A 230 -6.44 -1.81 17.95
C SER A 230 -6.39 -3.33 18.09
N ARG A 231 -5.72 -3.82 19.15
CA ARG A 231 -5.64 -5.27 19.44
C ARG A 231 -7.00 -5.91 19.67
N SER A 232 -7.92 -5.19 20.32
CA SER A 232 -9.27 -5.68 20.61
C SER A 232 -10.11 -5.88 19.35
N HIS A 233 -9.75 -5.21 18.23
CA HIS A 233 -10.43 -5.33 16.95
C HIS A 233 -9.75 -6.30 15.98
N ALA A 234 -8.68 -6.97 16.39
CA ALA A 234 -7.92 -7.87 15.48
C ALA A 234 -8.78 -8.97 14.84
N TRP A 235 -9.80 -9.46 15.56
CA TRP A 235 -10.76 -10.48 15.12
C TRP A 235 -12.21 -10.04 15.27
N SER A 236 -12.44 -8.77 15.58
CA SER A 236 -13.78 -8.27 15.90
C SER A 236 -14.62 -8.09 14.64
N TRP A 237 -15.87 -8.50 14.73
CA TRP A 237 -16.93 -8.27 13.74
C TRP A 237 -17.87 -7.14 14.18
N SER A 238 -17.57 -6.53 15.33
CA SER A 238 -18.39 -5.47 15.91
C SER A 238 -18.13 -4.15 15.23
N THR A 239 -19.18 -3.39 14.99
CA THR A 239 -19.14 -1.98 14.56
C THR A 239 -18.97 -0.99 15.72
N LYS A 240 -18.75 -1.48 16.94
CA LYS A 240 -18.50 -0.62 18.09
C LYS A 240 -17.30 0.30 17.84
N GLY A 241 -17.50 1.60 18.04
CA GLY A 241 -16.48 2.62 17.77
C GLY A 241 -16.56 3.22 16.38
N SER A 242 -17.46 2.72 15.52
CA SER A 242 -17.74 3.34 14.22
C SER A 242 -18.15 4.80 14.36
N LYS A 243 -17.63 5.67 13.49
CA LYS A 243 -17.87 7.10 13.46
C LYS A 243 -18.60 7.56 12.22
N GLY A 244 -18.75 6.68 11.23
CA GLY A 244 -19.37 7.01 9.95
C GLY A 244 -18.93 6.05 8.86
N VAL A 245 -19.02 6.52 7.62
CA VAL A 245 -18.68 5.74 6.44
C VAL A 245 -17.73 6.50 5.53
N LEU A 246 -16.98 5.74 4.75
CA LEU A 246 -16.16 6.18 3.62
C LEU A 246 -16.89 5.80 2.33
N LEU A 247 -16.83 6.70 1.35
CA LEU A 247 -17.41 6.56 0.02
C LEU A 247 -16.30 6.71 -1.03
N PRO A 248 -15.53 5.67 -1.33
CA PRO A 248 -14.54 5.68 -2.38
C PRO A 248 -15.19 5.50 -3.76
N VAL A 249 -14.67 6.24 -4.75
CA VAL A 249 -14.95 6.05 -6.17
C VAL A 249 -13.62 6.11 -6.92
N GLU A 250 -13.36 5.15 -7.81
CA GLU A 250 -12.15 5.09 -8.62
C GLU A 250 -12.49 4.70 -10.06
N ILE A 251 -11.85 5.37 -11.00
CA ILE A 251 -11.76 4.93 -12.39
C ILE A 251 -10.36 4.38 -12.65
N GLU A 252 -10.29 3.21 -13.29
CA GLU A 252 -9.04 2.54 -13.64
C GLU A 252 -9.02 2.21 -15.13
N ALA A 253 -7.89 2.50 -15.78
CA ALA A 253 -7.66 2.18 -17.19
C ALA A 253 -6.37 1.36 -17.36
N ARG A 254 -6.41 0.32 -18.21
CA ARG A 254 -5.28 -0.57 -18.52
C ARG A 254 -5.02 -0.66 -20.03
N PRO A 255 -4.58 0.43 -20.67
CA PRO A 255 -4.29 0.42 -22.09
C PRO A 255 -2.94 -0.25 -22.42
N LEU A 256 -2.78 -0.62 -23.69
CA LEU A 256 -1.48 -0.88 -24.29
C LEU A 256 -1.03 0.39 -25.01
N ILE A 257 0.09 0.98 -24.59
CA ILE A 257 0.69 2.14 -25.28
C ILE A 257 1.87 1.64 -26.08
N LYS A 258 1.77 1.75 -27.41
CA LYS A 258 2.76 1.17 -28.35
C LYS A 258 3.03 -0.32 -28.11
N GLY A 259 2.00 -1.07 -27.72
CA GLY A 259 2.09 -2.49 -27.39
C GLY A 259 2.60 -2.81 -26.00
N LEU A 260 2.99 -1.80 -25.19
CA LEU A 260 3.49 -1.97 -23.83
C LEU A 260 2.39 -1.73 -22.81
N PRO A 261 2.28 -2.59 -21.77
CA PRO A 261 1.21 -2.48 -20.78
C PRO A 261 1.35 -1.25 -19.90
N GLY A 262 0.20 -0.61 -19.66
CA GLY A 262 0.05 0.50 -18.73
C GLY A 262 -1.14 0.30 -17.80
N ALA A 263 -1.10 0.94 -16.64
CA ALA A 263 -2.22 1.02 -15.70
C ALA A 263 -2.30 2.44 -15.12
N TYR A 264 -3.50 2.98 -15.07
CA TYR A 264 -3.79 4.35 -14.65
C TYR A 264 -5.01 4.36 -13.76
N ASN A 265 -5.00 5.11 -12.69
CA ASN A 265 -6.18 5.32 -11.87
C ASN A 265 -6.36 6.78 -11.43
N LEU A 266 -7.59 7.12 -11.13
CA LEU A 266 -7.97 8.35 -10.46
C LEU A 266 -9.08 8.00 -9.48
N GLY A 267 -8.88 8.33 -8.20
CA GLY A 267 -9.83 8.05 -7.14
C GLY A 267 -10.11 9.26 -6.27
N VAL A 268 -11.31 9.29 -5.72
CA VAL A 268 -11.74 10.26 -4.73
C VAL A 268 -12.46 9.54 -3.60
N VAL A 269 -12.23 10.00 -2.37
CA VAL A 269 -12.82 9.41 -1.16
C VAL A 269 -13.44 10.52 -0.32
N PHE A 270 -14.69 10.32 0.05
CA PHE A 270 -15.41 11.18 0.98
C PHE A 270 -15.71 10.42 2.27
N THR A 271 -15.75 11.12 3.39
CA THR A 271 -16.24 10.55 4.64
C THR A 271 -17.15 11.53 5.37
N ASN A 272 -18.17 10.99 6.04
CA ASN A 272 -19.01 11.73 6.96
C ASN A 272 -18.60 11.54 8.43
N ALA A 273 -17.56 10.77 8.70
CA ALA A 273 -17.04 10.61 10.05
C ALA A 273 -16.42 11.93 10.53
N PRO A 274 -16.70 12.37 11.77
CA PRO A 274 -16.12 13.58 12.32
C PRO A 274 -14.58 13.51 12.37
N GLN A 275 -13.94 14.54 11.85
CA GLN A 275 -12.48 14.72 11.86
C GLN A 275 -12.12 16.01 12.59
N THR A 276 -11.12 15.94 13.45
CA THR A 276 -10.67 17.10 14.25
C THR A 276 -9.86 18.06 13.38
N ASP A 277 -10.15 19.34 13.46
CA ASP A 277 -9.34 20.39 12.84
C ASP A 277 -7.95 20.44 13.47
N LEU A 278 -6.91 20.63 12.68
CA LEU A 278 -5.52 20.61 13.14
C LEU A 278 -5.07 21.95 13.74
N TYR A 279 -5.86 23.03 13.58
CA TYR A 279 -5.54 24.36 14.12
C TYR A 279 -6.75 25.07 14.71
N ARG A 280 -7.89 25.05 14.04
CA ARG A 280 -9.04 25.91 14.38
C ARG A 280 -9.82 25.37 15.56
N GLY A 281 -10.16 26.24 16.50
CA GLY A 281 -11.05 25.96 17.61
C GLY A 281 -12.55 26.14 17.24
N LYS A 282 -13.42 25.58 18.05
CA LYS A 282 -14.88 25.69 17.89
C LYS A 282 -15.38 27.14 17.97
N SER A 283 -14.70 27.96 18.75
CA SER A 283 -15.04 29.41 18.90
C SER A 283 -14.38 30.29 17.81
N GLY A 284 -13.65 29.69 16.85
CA GLY A 284 -13.07 30.38 15.70
C GLY A 284 -11.60 30.79 15.82
N GLY A 285 -11.01 30.77 17.03
CA GLY A 285 -9.60 31.01 17.29
C GLY A 285 -8.73 29.77 17.12
N ALA A 286 -7.55 29.76 17.76
CA ALA A 286 -6.68 28.57 17.82
C ALA A 286 -7.27 27.52 18.75
N GLY A 287 -7.40 26.29 18.29
CA GLY A 287 -8.02 25.20 19.04
C GLY A 287 -7.26 24.80 20.30
N ALA A 288 -5.92 24.98 20.29
CA ALA A 288 -5.09 24.68 21.45
C ALA A 288 -5.37 25.53 22.69
N THR A 289 -5.97 26.72 22.52
CA THR A 289 -6.37 27.61 23.62
C THR A 289 -7.88 27.85 23.70
N ASP A 290 -8.65 27.21 22.81
CA ASP A 290 -10.10 27.30 22.84
C ASP A 290 -10.67 26.41 23.96
N PRO A 291 -11.40 26.93 24.97
CA PRO A 291 -12.01 26.11 26.01
C PRO A 291 -12.97 25.05 25.47
N ALA A 292 -13.60 25.30 24.32
CA ALA A 292 -14.48 24.36 23.64
C ALA A 292 -13.70 23.28 22.82
N GLY A 293 -12.38 23.43 22.72
CA GLY A 293 -11.50 22.54 21.98
C GLY A 293 -11.50 22.76 20.46
N PHE A 294 -10.83 21.91 19.75
CA PHE A 294 -10.72 21.97 18.30
C PHE A 294 -12.06 21.76 17.59
N ALA A 295 -12.25 22.48 16.48
CA ALA A 295 -13.40 22.31 15.60
C ALA A 295 -13.46 20.90 15.02
N GLN A 296 -14.67 20.45 14.67
CA GLN A 296 -14.92 19.15 14.04
C GLN A 296 -15.49 19.36 12.64
N HIS A 297 -15.00 18.59 11.69
CA HIS A 297 -15.47 18.54 10.32
C HIS A 297 -16.19 17.23 10.06
N ASN A 298 -17.47 17.26 9.75
CA ASN A 298 -18.29 16.09 9.43
C ASN A 298 -18.24 15.71 7.93
N ARG A 299 -17.39 16.38 7.16
CA ARG A 299 -17.16 16.09 5.75
C ARG A 299 -15.70 16.41 5.45
N THR A 300 -14.96 15.38 5.15
CA THR A 300 -13.58 15.51 4.67
C THR A 300 -13.40 14.62 3.45
N TRP A 301 -12.35 14.89 2.71
CA TRP A 301 -12.08 14.22 1.45
C TRP A 301 -10.59 14.05 1.25
N PHE A 302 -10.25 13.09 0.40
CA PHE A 302 -8.96 13.04 -0.27
C PHE A 302 -9.12 12.47 -1.67
N MET A 303 -8.15 12.74 -2.52
CA MET A 303 -8.06 12.20 -3.88
C MET A 303 -6.67 11.65 -4.14
N TYR A 304 -6.60 10.73 -5.07
CA TYR A 304 -5.34 10.14 -5.52
C TYR A 304 -5.40 9.85 -7.02
N ALA A 305 -4.22 9.84 -7.61
CA ALA A 305 -4.04 9.37 -8.99
C ALA A 305 -2.73 8.60 -9.08
N GLY A 306 -2.68 7.65 -9.97
CA GLY A 306 -1.50 6.83 -10.20
C GLY A 306 -1.36 6.43 -11.65
N LEU A 307 -0.12 6.15 -12.02
CA LEU A 307 0.23 5.48 -13.26
C LEU A 307 1.35 4.46 -13.01
N ASN A 308 1.30 3.37 -13.76
CA ASN A 308 2.37 2.40 -13.87
C ASN A 308 2.47 2.01 -15.36
N GLN A 309 3.60 2.30 -16.00
CA GLN A 309 3.76 2.13 -17.44
C GLN A 309 5.09 1.47 -17.78
N GLN A 310 5.04 0.37 -18.51
CA GLN A 310 6.24 -0.18 -19.14
C GLN A 310 6.67 0.73 -20.30
N LEU A 311 7.94 1.14 -20.29
CA LEU A 311 8.50 2.09 -21.26
C LEU A 311 9.28 1.41 -22.39
N THR A 312 9.94 0.30 -22.06
CA THR A 312 10.76 -0.45 -23.01
C THR A 312 10.58 -1.97 -22.83
N GLN A 313 10.94 -2.71 -23.86
CA GLN A 313 11.24 -4.15 -23.77
C GLN A 313 12.75 -4.33 -23.82
N HIS A 314 13.27 -5.34 -23.16
CA HIS A 314 14.66 -5.74 -23.27
C HIS A 314 14.78 -6.83 -24.34
N GLN A 315 15.42 -6.52 -25.45
CA GLN A 315 15.38 -7.35 -26.65
C GLN A 315 13.92 -7.61 -27.07
N ASP A 316 13.51 -8.85 -27.31
CA ASP A 316 12.15 -9.20 -27.70
C ASP A 316 11.32 -9.81 -26.55
N ASP A 317 11.82 -9.73 -25.30
CA ASP A 317 11.11 -10.25 -24.13
C ASP A 317 10.16 -9.20 -23.54
N PRO A 318 8.83 -9.40 -23.65
CA PRO A 318 7.84 -8.44 -23.16
C PRO A 318 7.81 -8.30 -21.62
N ASN A 319 8.41 -9.26 -20.89
CA ASN A 319 8.46 -9.26 -19.43
C ASN A 319 9.69 -8.53 -18.87
N ARG A 320 10.66 -8.18 -19.73
CA ARG A 320 11.90 -7.49 -19.36
C ARG A 320 11.88 -6.05 -19.88
N GLY A 321 12.56 -5.17 -19.17
CA GLY A 321 12.68 -3.79 -19.60
C GLY A 321 12.40 -2.78 -18.50
N LEU A 322 12.40 -1.51 -18.90
CA LEU A 322 12.17 -0.37 -18.02
C LEU A 322 10.68 -0.11 -17.85
N SER A 323 10.25 0.10 -16.62
CA SER A 323 8.94 0.62 -16.25
C SER A 323 9.06 1.83 -15.32
N THR A 324 8.05 2.68 -15.34
CA THR A 324 7.93 3.83 -14.45
C THR A 324 6.60 3.80 -13.72
N SER A 325 6.61 4.30 -12.49
CA SER A 325 5.37 4.59 -11.77
C SER A 325 5.40 6.03 -11.26
N PHE A 326 4.22 6.61 -11.18
CA PHE A 326 4.00 7.87 -10.51
C PHE A 326 2.70 7.79 -9.73
N SER A 327 2.68 8.32 -8.53
CA SER A 327 1.46 8.49 -7.74
C SER A 327 1.42 9.85 -7.09
N MET A 328 0.20 10.37 -6.94
CA MET A 328 -0.05 11.58 -6.18
C MET A 328 -1.27 11.38 -5.28
N SER A 329 -1.27 12.01 -4.13
CA SER A 329 -2.46 12.13 -3.29
C SER A 329 -2.56 13.52 -2.69
N LEU A 330 -3.79 14.00 -2.60
CA LEU A 330 -4.16 15.29 -2.02
C LEU A 330 -5.22 15.06 -0.95
N ALA A 331 -5.07 15.67 0.22
CA ALA A 331 -6.04 15.55 1.30
C ALA A 331 -6.42 16.91 1.87
N ASP A 332 -7.57 16.97 2.54
CA ASP A 332 -7.99 18.17 3.25
C ASP A 332 -6.98 18.52 4.35
N GLN A 333 -6.21 19.58 4.15
CA GLN A 333 -5.15 20.02 5.07
C GLN A 333 -5.65 20.44 6.45
N ARG A 334 -6.97 20.65 6.60
CA ARG A 334 -7.55 20.99 7.92
C ARG A 334 -7.61 19.80 8.85
N THR A 335 -7.63 18.58 8.30
CA THR A 335 -7.88 17.34 9.05
C THR A 335 -6.82 16.25 8.83
N ASN A 336 -5.89 16.44 7.90
CA ASN A 336 -4.84 15.48 7.60
C ASN A 336 -3.45 16.09 7.80
N TYR A 337 -2.56 15.38 8.45
CA TYR A 337 -1.19 15.84 8.69
C TYR A 337 -0.37 15.95 7.40
N MET A 338 -0.50 14.99 6.49
CA MET A 338 0.07 15.05 5.15
C MET A 338 -0.97 15.63 4.19
N HIS A 339 -0.65 16.77 3.58
CA HIS A 339 -1.54 17.44 2.63
C HIS A 339 -1.37 16.90 1.22
N GLN A 340 -0.11 16.77 0.77
CA GLN A 340 0.22 16.29 -0.57
C GLN A 340 1.34 15.25 -0.47
N VAL A 341 1.24 14.20 -1.28
CA VAL A 341 2.31 13.22 -1.46
C VAL A 341 2.47 12.94 -2.94
N TYR A 342 3.70 12.97 -3.39
CA TYR A 342 4.10 12.65 -4.76
C TYR A 342 5.19 11.60 -4.71
N ALA A 343 4.99 10.46 -5.38
CA ALA A 343 6.00 9.42 -5.50
C ALA A 343 6.25 9.09 -6.96
N ALA A 344 7.51 8.91 -7.31
CA ALA A 344 7.92 8.50 -8.64
C ALA A 344 8.97 7.40 -8.53
N SER A 345 8.94 6.44 -9.45
CA SER A 345 9.94 5.38 -9.48
C SER A 345 10.23 4.87 -10.89
N LEU A 346 11.43 4.34 -11.03
CA LEU A 346 11.90 3.59 -12.19
C LEU A 346 12.27 2.19 -11.74
N ARG A 347 11.89 1.20 -12.53
CA ARG A 347 12.21 -0.22 -12.30
C ARG A 347 12.67 -0.85 -13.59
N TYR A 348 13.76 -1.60 -13.53
CA TYR A 348 14.23 -2.38 -14.67
C TYR A 348 14.25 -3.87 -14.30
N ARG A 349 13.49 -4.68 -15.03
CA ARG A 349 13.55 -6.13 -14.93
C ARG A 349 14.49 -6.71 -15.96
N GLY A 350 15.37 -7.61 -15.51
CA GLY A 350 16.25 -8.36 -16.39
C GLY A 350 17.24 -7.51 -17.17
N LEU A 351 17.88 -6.52 -16.52
CA LEU A 351 18.91 -5.70 -17.15
C LEU A 351 20.09 -6.53 -17.63
N PHE A 352 20.44 -7.59 -16.91
CA PHE A 352 21.52 -8.51 -17.23
C PHE A 352 20.96 -9.81 -17.82
N ASP A 353 21.45 -10.25 -19.00
CA ASP A 353 20.95 -11.46 -19.64
C ASP A 353 21.20 -12.74 -18.83
N ALA A 354 22.28 -12.77 -18.03
CA ALA A 354 22.54 -13.85 -17.09
C ALA A 354 21.55 -13.91 -15.91
N ARG A 355 20.79 -12.84 -15.70
CA ARG A 355 19.88 -12.64 -14.55
C ARG A 355 18.56 -11.99 -15.03
N PRO A 356 17.77 -12.67 -15.89
CA PRO A 356 16.60 -12.08 -16.54
C PRO A 356 15.44 -11.77 -15.57
N GLU A 357 15.41 -12.39 -14.40
CA GLU A 357 14.37 -12.24 -13.39
C GLU A 357 14.68 -11.17 -12.32
N ASP A 358 15.92 -10.65 -12.31
CA ASP A 358 16.33 -9.69 -11.31
C ASP A 358 15.78 -8.29 -11.61
N TRP A 359 15.59 -7.49 -10.55
CA TRP A 359 15.09 -6.14 -10.66
C TRP A 359 16.07 -5.14 -10.04
N ILE A 360 16.11 -3.98 -10.67
CA ILE A 360 16.73 -2.79 -10.10
C ILE A 360 15.62 -1.74 -9.97
N GLY A 361 15.48 -1.16 -8.80
CA GLY A 361 14.49 -0.10 -8.55
C GLY A 361 15.12 1.14 -7.95
N PHE A 362 14.63 2.29 -8.38
CA PHE A 362 14.92 3.59 -7.79
C PHE A 362 13.63 4.38 -7.66
N GLY A 363 13.35 4.88 -6.46
CA GLY A 363 12.15 5.65 -6.17
C GLY A 363 12.44 6.87 -5.32
N VAL A 364 11.64 7.91 -5.50
CA VAL A 364 11.67 9.13 -4.68
C VAL A 364 10.25 9.53 -4.29
N THR A 365 10.09 10.05 -3.08
CA THR A 365 8.82 10.56 -2.58
C THR A 365 9.01 11.94 -1.97
N TRP A 366 8.17 12.87 -2.38
CA TRP A 366 8.00 14.17 -1.76
C TRP A 366 6.69 14.20 -0.96
N ILE A 367 6.78 14.60 0.30
CA ILE A 367 5.63 14.69 1.22
C ILE A 367 5.55 16.13 1.72
N ASP A 368 4.41 16.78 1.47
CA ASP A 368 4.12 18.12 1.97
C ASP A 368 3.13 18.03 3.12
N MET A 369 3.51 18.63 4.25
CA MET A 369 2.75 18.55 5.49
C MET A 369 1.69 19.65 5.54
N SER A 370 0.64 19.43 6.33
CA SER A 370 -0.43 20.40 6.53
C SER A 370 0.09 21.72 7.10
N SER A 371 -0.16 22.79 6.39
CA SER A 371 0.12 24.16 6.87
C SER A 371 -0.67 24.52 8.13
N GLN A 372 -1.86 23.92 8.32
CA GLN A 372 -2.68 24.09 9.54
C GLN A 372 -2.03 23.41 10.74
N TYR A 373 -1.48 22.19 10.54
CA TYR A 373 -0.73 21.52 11.58
C TYR A 373 0.52 22.31 11.95
N ALA A 374 1.32 22.72 10.96
CA ALA A 374 2.52 23.54 11.19
C ALA A 374 2.20 24.86 11.90
N ARG A 375 1.06 25.48 11.57
CA ARG A 375 0.56 26.69 12.25
C ARG A 375 0.26 26.43 13.71
N ASN A 376 -0.41 25.30 14.02
CA ASN A 376 -0.69 24.91 15.40
C ASN A 376 0.59 24.72 16.22
N GLN A 377 1.58 24.03 15.64
CA GLN A 377 2.87 23.80 16.32
C GLN A 377 3.63 25.10 16.61
N ARG A 378 3.65 26.04 15.65
CA ARG A 378 4.23 27.38 15.88
C ARG A 378 3.48 28.14 16.98
N TYR A 379 2.16 28.04 17.00
CA TYR A 379 1.34 28.67 18.02
C TYR A 379 1.63 28.11 19.42
N LEU A 380 1.71 26.80 19.57
CA LEU A 380 2.08 26.13 20.82
C LEU A 380 3.47 26.58 21.32
N ASN A 381 4.46 26.64 20.42
CA ASN A 381 5.79 27.16 20.75
C ASN A 381 5.75 28.61 21.22
N SER A 382 4.91 29.44 20.61
CA SER A 382 4.77 30.86 21.03
C SER A 382 4.13 31.00 22.41
N LEU A 383 3.20 30.11 22.77
CA LEU A 383 2.55 30.10 24.09
C LEU A 383 3.51 29.67 25.21
N SER A 384 4.35 28.69 24.93
CA SER A 384 5.31 28.17 25.89
C SER A 384 6.59 28.99 25.98
N GLY A 385 6.79 29.96 25.07
CA GLY A 385 8.02 30.73 24.97
C GLY A 385 9.24 29.91 24.52
N VAL A 386 9.01 28.70 24.00
CA VAL A 386 10.06 27.78 23.56
C VAL A 386 10.43 28.06 22.10
N SER A 387 11.70 28.35 21.84
CA SER A 387 12.22 28.62 20.50
C SER A 387 13.29 27.63 20.03
N GLY A 388 13.80 26.79 20.92
CA GLY A 388 14.94 25.91 20.67
C GLY A 388 14.51 24.47 20.32
N TYR A 389 15.02 23.94 19.21
CA TYR A 389 14.81 22.56 18.79
C TYR A 389 15.20 21.51 19.86
N ASN A 390 16.27 21.83 20.63
CA ASN A 390 16.79 20.92 21.65
C ASN A 390 16.01 20.97 22.97
N ASP A 391 15.04 21.89 23.11
CA ASP A 391 14.18 21.92 24.27
C ASP A 391 13.15 20.78 24.19
N PRO A 392 13.02 19.92 25.21
CA PRO A 392 12.04 18.83 25.22
C PRO A 392 10.58 19.30 25.03
N ALA A 393 10.26 20.52 25.43
CA ALA A 393 8.93 21.12 25.28
C ALA A 393 8.70 21.76 23.91
N TRP A 394 9.70 21.77 23.02
CA TRP A 394 9.53 22.31 21.68
C TRP A 394 8.64 21.40 20.81
N HIS A 395 7.66 22.01 20.18
CA HIS A 395 6.78 21.35 19.24
C HIS A 395 7.37 21.38 17.83
N PRO A 396 7.71 20.25 17.20
CA PRO A 396 8.25 20.22 15.86
C PRO A 396 7.29 20.89 14.86
N VAL A 397 7.83 21.75 14.02
CA VAL A 397 7.08 22.46 12.98
C VAL A 397 7.38 21.82 11.65
N PRO A 398 6.50 20.91 11.13
CA PRO A 398 6.79 20.22 9.91
C PRO A 398 6.49 21.09 8.68
N GLY A 399 7.29 20.89 7.63
CA GLY A 399 7.13 21.48 6.32
C GLY A 399 7.01 20.39 5.26
N HIS A 400 8.14 19.95 4.71
CA HIS A 400 8.20 18.88 3.72
C HIS A 400 9.31 17.88 4.04
N SER A 401 9.13 16.66 3.54
CA SER A 401 10.10 15.56 3.60
C SER A 401 10.36 15.03 2.20
N LEU A 402 11.60 14.60 1.93
CA LEU A 402 11.97 13.89 0.72
C LEU A 402 12.64 12.58 1.10
N ASN A 403 12.10 11.48 0.58
CA ASN A 403 12.60 10.14 0.83
C ASN A 403 13.01 9.51 -0.51
N GLY A 404 14.12 8.80 -0.54
CA GLY A 404 14.57 8.04 -1.71
C GLY A 404 14.97 6.63 -1.33
N GLU A 405 14.79 5.70 -2.25
CA GLU A 405 15.21 4.30 -2.07
C GLU A 405 15.79 3.77 -3.39
N PHE A 406 16.87 3.02 -3.25
CA PHE A 406 17.46 2.23 -4.33
C PHE A 406 17.61 0.80 -3.86
N TYR A 407 17.18 -0.18 -4.67
CA TYR A 407 17.32 -1.60 -4.36
C TYR A 407 17.78 -2.42 -5.57
N TYR A 408 18.37 -3.59 -5.26
CA TYR A 408 18.58 -4.69 -6.18
C TYR A 408 17.87 -5.92 -5.65
N ARG A 409 16.94 -6.50 -6.43
CA ARG A 409 16.12 -7.66 -6.06
C ARG A 409 16.48 -8.85 -6.90
N PHE A 410 16.76 -9.97 -6.25
CA PHE A 410 17.14 -11.21 -6.92
C PHE A 410 16.62 -12.44 -6.19
N ARG A 411 16.53 -13.54 -6.94
CA ARG A 411 16.12 -14.84 -6.42
C ARG A 411 17.28 -15.83 -6.51
N PRO A 412 17.95 -16.16 -5.38
CA PRO A 412 19.01 -17.18 -5.37
C PRO A 412 18.46 -18.57 -5.61
N VAL A 413 17.22 -18.83 -5.18
CA VAL A 413 16.46 -20.06 -5.43
C VAL A 413 14.99 -19.71 -5.69
N PRO A 414 14.19 -20.57 -6.34
CA PRO A 414 12.84 -20.24 -6.79
C PRO A 414 11.82 -19.85 -5.71
N TRP A 415 12.09 -20.15 -4.45
CA TRP A 415 11.18 -19.87 -3.31
C TRP A 415 11.65 -18.72 -2.43
N LEU A 416 12.84 -18.16 -2.67
CA LEU A 416 13.45 -17.11 -1.85
C LEU A 416 13.77 -15.89 -2.71
N GLU A 417 13.30 -14.74 -2.28
CA GLU A 417 13.65 -13.44 -2.84
C GLU A 417 14.43 -12.63 -1.81
N LEU A 418 15.51 -12.02 -2.22
CA LEU A 418 16.34 -11.11 -1.44
C LEU A 418 16.42 -9.76 -2.14
N GLN A 419 16.26 -8.69 -1.37
CA GLN A 419 16.31 -7.32 -1.88
C GLN A 419 17.12 -6.43 -0.93
N PRO A 420 18.46 -6.41 -1.05
CA PRO A 420 19.27 -5.37 -0.42
C PRO A 420 18.98 -4.01 -1.06
N GLY A 421 19.05 -2.96 -0.24
CA GLY A 421 18.81 -1.60 -0.68
C GLY A 421 19.39 -0.56 0.27
N ILE A 422 19.17 0.70 -0.10
CA ILE A 422 19.59 1.86 0.68
C ILE A 422 18.52 2.96 0.54
N GLN A 423 18.20 3.60 1.65
CA GLN A 423 17.29 4.75 1.71
C GLN A 423 18.05 6.01 2.12
N TYR A 424 17.60 7.14 1.57
CA TYR A 424 17.98 8.47 1.98
C TYR A 424 16.78 9.26 2.44
N TRP A 425 16.92 9.97 3.55
CA TRP A 425 15.88 10.76 4.18
C TRP A 425 16.37 12.19 4.37
N HIS A 426 15.68 13.14 3.75
CA HIS A 426 15.88 14.57 3.91
C HIS A 426 14.70 15.17 4.66
N HIS A 427 14.99 15.92 5.70
CA HIS A 427 13.99 16.47 6.63
C HIS A 427 12.98 15.39 7.12
N PRO A 428 13.44 14.31 7.79
CA PRO A 428 12.56 13.25 8.26
C PRO A 428 11.40 13.81 9.11
N GLY A 429 10.17 13.34 8.85
CA GLY A 429 8.96 13.88 9.47
C GLY A 429 8.62 15.30 9.06
N GLY A 430 9.24 15.84 7.99
CA GLY A 430 9.06 17.21 7.53
C GLY A 430 9.79 18.26 8.38
N VAL A 431 10.62 17.86 9.33
CA VAL A 431 11.27 18.76 10.30
C VAL A 431 12.65 19.14 9.82
N SER A 432 12.84 20.37 9.35
CA SER A 432 14.11 20.85 8.78
C SER A 432 15.28 20.91 9.78
N ARG A 433 15.03 20.76 11.07
CA ARG A 433 16.04 20.68 12.12
C ARG A 433 16.52 19.26 12.39
N THR A 434 15.77 18.25 11.93
CA THR A 434 16.19 16.84 12.01
C THR A 434 17.23 16.58 10.94
N GLN A 435 18.33 15.96 11.32
CA GLN A 435 19.42 15.65 10.38
C GLN A 435 18.94 14.64 9.34
N ASP A 436 19.51 14.75 8.15
CA ASP A 436 19.34 13.76 7.09
C ASP A 436 19.87 12.40 7.54
N ALA A 437 19.25 11.33 7.07
CA ALA A 437 19.63 9.97 7.46
C ALA A 437 19.80 9.05 6.25
N TRP A 438 20.68 8.06 6.42
CA TRP A 438 20.84 6.93 5.52
C TRP A 438 20.47 5.65 6.25
N VAL A 439 19.64 4.83 5.60
CA VAL A 439 19.22 3.53 6.11
C VAL A 439 19.61 2.47 5.11
N THR A 440 20.45 1.52 5.53
CA THR A 440 20.70 0.31 4.74
C THR A 440 19.61 -0.71 5.06
N GLU A 441 19.17 -1.45 4.06
CA GLU A 441 18.01 -2.31 4.19
C GLU A 441 18.19 -3.67 3.53
N LEU A 442 17.43 -4.64 4.02
CA LEU A 442 17.27 -5.95 3.41
C LEU A 442 15.83 -6.39 3.53
N LYS A 443 15.19 -6.65 2.39
CA LYS A 443 13.89 -7.32 2.34
C LYS A 443 14.08 -8.78 1.93
N THR A 444 13.38 -9.68 2.62
CA THR A 444 13.37 -11.12 2.32
C THR A 444 11.93 -11.58 2.15
N VAL A 445 11.64 -12.28 1.06
CA VAL A 445 10.32 -12.86 0.78
C VAL A 445 10.48 -14.37 0.57
N VAL A 446 9.62 -15.14 1.24
CA VAL A 446 9.55 -16.62 1.08
C VAL A 446 8.10 -17.02 0.86
N THR A 447 7.87 -17.93 -0.09
CA THR A 447 6.56 -18.56 -0.34
C THR A 447 6.57 -20.01 0.14
N PHE A 448 5.53 -20.45 0.84
CA PHE A 448 5.40 -21.82 1.38
C PHE A 448 4.37 -22.66 0.61
#